data_4d81dd11ed4fd7a0968d7dece99dd5c7
#
_entry.id   4d81dd11ed4fd7a0968d7dece99dd5c7
#
_cell.length_a   1.000
_cell.length_b   1.000
_cell.length_c   1.000
_cell.angle_alpha   90.00
_cell.angle_beta   90.00
_cell.angle_gamma   90.00
#
_symmetry.space_group_name_H-M   'P 1'
#
loop_
_entity.id
_entity.type
_entity.pdbx_description
1 polymer ?
#
loop_
_entity_poly.entity_id
_entity_poly.type
_entity_poly.pdbx_seq_one_letter_code
_entity_poly.pdbx_strand_id
1 'polypeptide(L)'
;PPISSWTTGNTRIIAYMDGYKPAIKTLKAYQESVNKYGSSTTLPKQAATGRFYTKKIDGRWWLVDPEGCLHLERSATSLRKGTSSRNKAAWNSRFGTDEKWLSTTQRELSEIGFHGTGAFCTGTYSLIQIHNASNPSSPLTLAPSFAFLSQFKSAKSYNYPGGSDDNAAGLVFYNGWAEWCDSYLAGSAFADYLRDPNVLGFFSDNEINFSSNSSRILDRFLAINSSNDPAYVAAKAFMDSKGTQ
;
A
#
# COMPACT_ATOMS: atom_id res chain seq x y z
N PRO A 1 18.45 3.04 21.47
CA PRO A 1 17.95 1.73 21.87
C PRO A 1 16.62 1.46 21.15
N PRO A 2 16.33 0.20 20.81
CA PRO A 2 15.06 -0.15 20.16
C PRO A 2 13.87 0.19 21.04
N ILE A 3 12.74 0.57 20.43
CA ILE A 3 11.51 0.97 21.14
C ILE A 3 10.99 -0.16 22.06
N SER A 4 11.21 -1.39 21.67
CA SER A 4 10.85 -2.57 22.45
C SER A 4 11.56 -2.66 23.82
N SER A 5 12.69 -1.96 23.98
CA SER A 5 13.43 -1.90 25.25
C SER A 5 13.01 -0.74 26.15
N TRP A 6 12.08 0.10 25.69
CA TRP A 6 11.59 1.24 26.49
C TRP A 6 10.44 0.78 27.40
N THR A 7 10.53 1.14 28.65
CA THR A 7 9.44 0.93 29.61
C THR A 7 8.51 2.15 29.60
N THR A 8 7.22 1.93 29.92
CA THR A 8 6.29 3.04 30.10
C THR A 8 6.80 3.97 31.21
N GLY A 9 6.91 5.25 30.89
CA GLY A 9 7.41 6.25 31.84
C GLY A 9 8.09 7.44 31.13
N ASN A 10 8.90 8.14 31.88
CA ASN A 10 9.65 9.29 31.36
C ASN A 10 11.03 8.84 30.89
N THR A 11 11.33 9.09 29.61
CA THR A 11 12.64 8.86 29.02
C THR A 11 13.31 10.21 28.75
N ARG A 12 14.58 10.34 29.15
CA ARG A 12 15.37 11.56 28.89
C ARG A 12 16.27 11.32 27.69
N ILE A 13 16.12 12.18 26.68
CA ILE A 13 17.05 12.26 25.56
C ILE A 13 17.98 13.42 25.87
N ILE A 14 19.30 13.14 25.84
CA ILE A 14 20.34 14.14 26.08
C ILE A 14 21.18 14.22 24.80
N ALA A 15 21.18 15.38 24.18
CA ALA A 15 22.01 15.69 23.02
C ALA A 15 23.26 16.47 23.49
N TYR A 16 24.42 16.02 23.07
CA TYR A 16 25.69 16.68 23.33
C TYR A 16 26.27 17.24 22.04
N MET A 17 26.85 18.41 22.16
CA MET A 17 27.68 19.01 21.12
C MET A 17 28.87 19.69 21.82
N ASP A 18 30.08 19.45 21.35
CA ASP A 18 31.28 20.02 21.96
C ASP A 18 31.22 21.55 22.01
N GLY A 19 31.53 22.11 23.19
CA GLY A 19 31.46 23.55 23.43
C GLY A 19 30.07 24.12 23.77
N TYR A 20 29.02 23.30 23.81
CA TYR A 20 27.66 23.72 24.15
C TYR A 20 27.13 23.00 25.40
N LYS A 21 26.16 23.63 26.07
CA LYS A 21 25.45 22.97 27.16
C LYS A 21 24.57 21.83 26.60
N PRO A 22 24.51 20.68 27.27
CA PRO A 22 23.66 19.58 26.84
C PRO A 22 22.19 20.02 26.74
N ALA A 23 21.55 19.70 25.62
CA ALA A 23 20.10 19.84 25.47
C ALA A 23 19.41 18.59 26.05
N ILE A 24 18.50 18.77 26.99
CA ILE A 24 17.79 17.67 27.65
C ILE A 24 16.31 17.77 27.26
N LYS A 25 15.78 16.72 26.69
CA LYS A 25 14.34 16.56 26.42
C LYS A 25 13.82 15.35 27.20
N THR A 26 12.83 15.56 28.03
CA THR A 26 12.10 14.47 28.66
C THR A 26 10.92 14.09 27.78
N LEU A 27 10.87 12.83 27.38
CA LEU A 27 9.76 12.24 26.62
C LEU A 27 9.04 11.24 27.50
N LYS A 28 7.72 11.24 27.41
CA LYS A 28 6.92 10.20 28.02
C LYS A 28 6.81 9.03 27.05
N ALA A 29 7.38 7.89 27.42
CA ALA A 29 7.27 6.66 26.67
C ALA A 29 5.99 5.93 27.06
N TYR A 30 5.25 5.46 26.06
CA TYR A 30 4.11 4.58 26.24
C TYR A 30 4.42 3.27 25.54
N GLN A 31 4.33 2.19 26.28
CA GLN A 31 4.32 0.86 25.68
C GLN A 31 2.88 0.56 25.30
N GLU A 32 2.58 0.59 24.03
CA GLU A 32 1.28 0.19 23.52
C GLU A 32 1.17 -1.33 23.55
N SER A 33 0.07 -1.84 24.10
CA SER A 33 -0.22 -3.27 23.99
C SER A 33 -0.86 -3.55 22.66
N VAL A 34 -0.19 -4.33 21.84
CA VAL A 34 -0.62 -4.66 20.48
C VAL A 34 -0.69 -6.17 20.26
N ASN A 35 -1.58 -6.59 19.36
CA ASN A 35 -1.64 -7.98 18.91
C ASN A 35 -0.63 -8.26 17.79
N LYS A 36 -0.71 -9.44 17.19
CA LYS A 36 0.20 -9.89 16.10
C LYS A 36 0.18 -9.00 14.84
N TYR A 37 -0.88 -8.23 14.62
CA TYR A 37 -0.99 -7.27 13.50
C TYR A 37 -0.51 -5.87 13.88
N GLY A 38 -0.03 -5.65 15.09
CA GLY A 38 0.29 -4.32 15.59
C GLY A 38 -0.93 -3.46 15.92
N SER A 39 -2.10 -4.08 16.06
CA SER A 39 -3.36 -3.42 16.42
C SER A 39 -3.52 -3.30 17.90
N SER A 40 -4.17 -2.22 18.38
CA SER A 40 -4.36 -1.94 19.80
C SER A 40 -5.23 -2.99 20.49
N THR A 41 -4.72 -3.58 21.56
CA THR A 41 -5.49 -4.51 22.40
C THR A 41 -6.18 -3.81 23.57
N THR A 42 -5.96 -2.51 23.76
CA THR A 42 -6.52 -1.71 24.86
C THR A 42 -7.77 -0.94 24.45
N LEU A 43 -8.01 -0.75 23.15
CA LEU A 43 -9.20 -0.11 22.62
C LEU A 43 -10.37 -1.10 22.50
N PRO A 44 -11.63 -0.63 22.53
CA PRO A 44 -12.80 -1.51 22.39
C PRO A 44 -12.78 -2.33 21.11
N LYS A 45 -12.88 -3.64 21.24
CA LYS A 45 -12.92 -4.56 20.10
C LYS A 45 -14.20 -4.40 19.28
N GLN A 46 -14.06 -4.62 17.98
CA GLN A 46 -15.12 -4.70 17.00
C GLN A 46 -15.37 -6.17 16.62
N ALA A 47 -16.27 -6.43 15.69
CA ALA A 47 -16.51 -7.79 15.20
C ALA A 47 -15.24 -8.34 14.52
N ALA A 48 -14.81 -9.52 14.94
CA ALA A 48 -13.75 -10.26 14.27
C ALA A 48 -14.33 -10.92 13.01
N THR A 49 -13.80 -10.56 11.82
CA THR A 49 -14.28 -11.07 10.52
C THR A 49 -13.31 -12.04 9.87
N GLY A 50 -12.12 -12.22 10.44
CA GLY A 50 -11.02 -12.96 9.83
C GLY A 50 -10.30 -12.19 8.71
N ARG A 51 -10.67 -10.91 8.48
CA ARG A 51 -10.08 -10.03 7.47
C ARG A 51 -10.02 -8.60 7.96
N PHE A 52 -9.12 -7.81 7.36
CA PHE A 52 -9.15 -6.37 7.55
C PHE A 52 -10.40 -5.76 6.90
N TYR A 53 -10.97 -4.76 7.57
CA TYR A 53 -12.08 -3.97 7.04
C TYR A 53 -12.07 -2.57 7.63
N THR A 54 -12.86 -1.68 7.01
CA THR A 54 -13.02 -0.31 7.49
C THR A 54 -14.32 -0.17 8.27
N LYS A 55 -14.29 0.64 9.33
CA LYS A 55 -15.48 0.96 10.13
C LYS A 55 -15.46 2.41 10.56
N LYS A 56 -16.60 3.06 10.51
CA LYS A 56 -16.77 4.41 11.06
C LYS A 56 -17.23 4.31 12.52
N ILE A 57 -16.44 4.88 13.44
CA ILE A 57 -16.71 4.90 14.88
C ILE A 57 -16.60 6.35 15.34
N ASP A 58 -17.64 6.88 15.98
CA ASP A 58 -17.69 8.26 16.46
C ASP A 58 -17.28 9.31 15.44
N GLY A 59 -17.76 9.13 14.19
CA GLY A 59 -17.47 10.04 13.09
C GLY A 59 -16.12 9.83 12.38
N ARG A 60 -15.22 9.01 12.93
CA ARG A 60 -13.88 8.72 12.38
C ARG A 60 -13.81 7.35 11.73
N TRP A 61 -13.15 7.25 10.57
CA TRP A 61 -12.84 5.99 9.93
C TRP A 61 -11.65 5.30 10.60
N TRP A 62 -11.81 4.01 10.83
CA TRP A 62 -10.78 3.12 11.37
C TRP A 62 -10.59 1.91 10.46
N LEU A 63 -9.37 1.39 10.46
CA LEU A 63 -9.13 0.00 10.06
C LEU A 63 -9.41 -0.90 11.26
N VAL A 64 -10.00 -2.06 10.99
CA VAL A 64 -10.21 -3.12 11.97
C VAL A 64 -9.51 -4.36 11.46
N ASP A 65 -8.70 -4.97 12.29
CA ASP A 65 -7.94 -6.16 11.92
C ASP A 65 -8.79 -7.44 11.94
N PRO A 66 -8.28 -8.58 11.46
CA PRO A 66 -8.99 -9.86 11.44
C PRO A 66 -9.54 -10.31 12.80
N GLU A 67 -8.91 -9.91 13.92
CA GLU A 67 -9.30 -10.25 15.28
C GLU A 67 -10.24 -9.22 15.95
N GLY A 68 -10.63 -8.18 15.20
CA GLY A 68 -11.54 -7.13 15.68
C GLY A 68 -10.86 -5.99 16.43
N CYS A 69 -9.53 -5.93 16.46
CA CYS A 69 -8.81 -4.83 17.09
C CYS A 69 -8.70 -3.62 16.16
N LEU A 70 -8.76 -2.40 16.73
CA LEU A 70 -8.55 -1.18 15.97
C LEU A 70 -7.10 -1.08 15.54
N HIS A 71 -6.90 -0.86 14.24
CA HIS A 71 -5.62 -0.90 13.58
C HIS A 71 -5.22 0.46 13.02
N LEU A 72 -3.99 0.84 13.25
CA LEU A 72 -3.32 1.95 12.60
C LEU A 72 -2.15 1.40 11.79
N GLU A 73 -2.28 1.43 10.48
CA GLU A 73 -1.25 0.88 9.59
C GLU A 73 0.05 1.67 9.67
N ARG A 74 1.13 0.94 9.90
CA ARG A 74 2.51 1.42 9.91
C ARG A 74 3.34 0.46 9.09
N SER A 75 3.47 0.73 7.80
CA SER A 75 4.13 -0.12 6.83
C SER A 75 5.34 0.54 6.19
N ALA A 76 6.31 -0.28 5.82
CA ALA A 76 7.42 0.10 4.95
C ALA A 76 7.09 -0.26 3.51
N THR A 77 7.13 0.72 2.59
CA THR A 77 6.91 0.46 1.17
C THR A 77 8.17 -0.06 0.46
N SER A 78 8.00 -0.66 -0.72
CA SER A 78 9.11 -1.08 -1.58
C SER A 78 10.05 -2.11 -0.94
N LEU A 79 9.52 -2.99 -0.08
CA LEU A 79 10.28 -4.11 0.45
C LEU A 79 10.59 -5.09 -0.67
N ARG A 80 11.77 -4.99 -1.25
CA ARG A 80 12.23 -5.79 -2.37
C ARG A 80 13.74 -5.89 -2.41
N LYS A 81 14.25 -6.95 -3.03
CA LYS A 81 15.69 -7.09 -3.28
C LYS A 81 16.13 -6.08 -4.34
N GLY A 82 17.29 -5.47 -4.13
CA GLY A 82 17.88 -4.64 -5.14
C GLY A 82 18.38 -5.44 -6.36
N THR A 83 18.32 -4.85 -7.54
CA THR A 83 18.63 -5.53 -8.80
C THR A 83 20.08 -5.38 -9.26
N SER A 84 20.81 -4.35 -8.80
CA SER A 84 22.20 -4.13 -9.18
C SER A 84 23.13 -5.23 -8.62
N SER A 85 24.25 -5.47 -9.28
CA SER A 85 25.25 -6.45 -8.84
C SER A 85 25.76 -6.16 -7.42
N ARG A 86 25.94 -4.87 -7.08
CA ARG A 86 26.33 -4.44 -5.74
C ARG A 86 25.27 -4.78 -4.68
N ASN A 87 24.00 -4.52 -4.98
CA ASN A 87 22.91 -4.83 -4.07
C ASN A 87 22.75 -6.33 -3.87
N LYS A 88 22.88 -7.12 -4.94
CA LYS A 88 22.84 -8.59 -4.87
C LYS A 88 23.98 -9.13 -4.02
N ALA A 89 25.21 -8.63 -4.19
CA ALA A 89 26.37 -9.03 -3.40
C ALA A 89 26.17 -8.69 -1.90
N ALA A 90 25.72 -7.48 -1.58
CA ALA A 90 25.43 -7.06 -0.22
C ALA A 90 24.30 -7.90 0.42
N TRP A 91 23.23 -8.18 -0.33
CA TRP A 91 22.15 -9.04 0.13
C TRP A 91 22.63 -10.47 0.42
N ASN A 92 23.41 -11.07 -0.49
CA ASN A 92 23.99 -12.40 -0.31
C ASN A 92 24.91 -12.47 0.91
N SER A 93 25.75 -11.44 1.10
CA SER A 93 26.66 -11.36 2.25
C SER A 93 25.92 -11.23 3.58
N ARG A 94 24.85 -10.40 3.63
CA ARG A 94 24.12 -10.12 4.87
C ARG A 94 23.13 -11.22 5.23
N PHE A 95 22.39 -11.72 4.25
CA PHE A 95 21.26 -12.61 4.46
C PHE A 95 21.45 -14.02 3.89
N GLY A 96 21.85 -14.13 2.63
CA GLY A 96 22.09 -15.39 1.92
C GLY A 96 20.82 -16.13 1.51
N THR A 97 19.73 -16.02 2.28
CA THR A 97 18.43 -16.65 2.00
C THR A 97 17.27 -15.67 2.17
N ASP A 98 16.16 -15.91 1.48
CA ASP A 98 14.94 -15.09 1.59
C ASP A 98 14.33 -15.17 2.99
N GLU A 99 14.36 -16.33 3.60
CA GLU A 99 13.87 -16.54 4.96
C GLU A 99 14.63 -15.66 5.98
N LYS A 100 15.96 -15.71 5.94
CA LYS A 100 16.79 -14.90 6.83
C LYS A 100 16.61 -13.41 6.58
N TRP A 101 16.46 -13.02 5.30
CA TRP A 101 16.18 -11.64 4.94
C TRP A 101 14.85 -11.16 5.52
N LEU A 102 13.76 -11.90 5.28
CA LEU A 102 12.42 -11.51 5.76
C LEU A 102 12.32 -11.55 7.29
N SER A 103 12.88 -12.59 7.94
CA SER A 103 12.88 -12.68 9.41
C SER A 103 13.66 -11.53 10.05
N THR A 104 14.82 -11.17 9.48
CA THR A 104 15.60 -10.03 9.95
C THR A 104 14.86 -8.72 9.73
N THR A 105 14.30 -8.52 8.54
CA THR A 105 13.57 -7.29 8.19
C THR A 105 12.32 -7.14 9.05
N GLN A 106 11.54 -8.20 9.23
CA GLN A 106 10.34 -8.19 10.09
C GLN A 106 10.69 -7.82 11.53
N ARG A 107 11.77 -8.39 12.08
CA ARG A 107 12.24 -8.04 13.42
C ARG A 107 12.66 -6.57 13.50
N GLU A 108 13.48 -6.10 12.56
CA GLU A 108 13.97 -4.70 12.52
C GLU A 108 12.80 -3.71 12.37
N LEU A 109 11.78 -4.02 11.55
CA LEU A 109 10.57 -3.22 11.42
C LEU A 109 9.76 -3.20 12.71
N SER A 110 9.56 -4.36 13.35
CA SER A 110 8.82 -4.47 14.60
C SER A 110 9.47 -3.69 15.74
N GLU A 111 10.81 -3.68 15.82
CA GLU A 111 11.57 -2.93 16.82
C GLU A 111 11.35 -1.41 16.74
N ILE A 112 10.96 -0.89 15.58
CA ILE A 112 10.64 0.52 15.37
C ILE A 112 9.13 0.78 15.23
N GLY A 113 8.31 -0.25 15.51
CA GLY A 113 6.85 -0.14 15.55
C GLY A 113 6.15 -0.27 14.20
N PHE A 114 6.82 -0.79 13.17
CA PHE A 114 6.22 -1.11 11.87
C PHE A 114 5.78 -2.57 11.84
N HIS A 115 4.61 -2.84 11.28
CA HIS A 115 4.00 -4.18 11.29
C HIS A 115 3.67 -4.71 9.91
N GLY A 116 4.00 -3.97 8.85
CA GLY A 116 3.60 -4.36 7.51
C GLY A 116 4.49 -3.85 6.40
N THR A 117 4.13 -4.33 5.22
CA THR A 117 4.69 -3.90 3.95
C THR A 117 3.61 -3.14 3.19
N GLY A 118 3.93 -1.95 2.74
CA GLY A 118 3.03 -1.14 1.92
C GLY A 118 3.05 -1.58 0.45
N ALA A 119 2.72 -0.64 -0.43
CA ALA A 119 2.79 -0.84 -1.87
C ALA A 119 4.22 -1.09 -2.39
N PHE A 120 4.35 -1.43 -3.67
CA PHE A 120 5.62 -1.59 -4.41
C PHE A 120 6.53 -2.73 -3.93
N CYS A 121 5.97 -3.74 -3.29
CA CYS A 121 6.67 -4.98 -2.95
C CYS A 121 6.60 -6.03 -4.07
N THR A 122 6.44 -5.60 -5.31
CA THR A 122 6.34 -6.48 -6.48
C THR A 122 7.50 -7.47 -6.53
N GLY A 123 7.19 -8.74 -6.78
CA GLY A 123 8.17 -9.84 -6.74
C GLY A 123 8.53 -10.33 -5.33
N THR A 124 7.97 -9.73 -4.28
CA THR A 124 8.22 -10.12 -2.89
C THR A 124 6.96 -10.59 -2.16
N TYR A 125 5.76 -10.27 -2.67
CA TYR A 125 4.51 -10.62 -1.99
C TYR A 125 4.36 -12.10 -1.67
N SER A 126 4.65 -12.99 -2.64
CA SER A 126 4.59 -14.44 -2.41
C SER A 126 5.60 -14.91 -1.35
N LEU A 127 6.79 -14.32 -1.31
CA LEU A 127 7.78 -14.62 -0.28
C LEU A 127 7.30 -14.17 1.10
N ILE A 128 6.63 -13.02 1.19
CA ILE A 128 6.05 -12.54 2.45
C ILE A 128 4.92 -13.47 2.90
N GLN A 129 4.07 -13.96 2.00
CA GLN A 129 3.03 -14.93 2.33
C GLN A 129 3.62 -16.25 2.88
N ILE A 130 4.69 -16.76 2.25
CA ILE A 130 5.42 -17.94 2.75
C ILE A 130 6.02 -17.66 4.14
N HIS A 131 6.61 -16.48 4.32
CA HIS A 131 7.14 -16.06 5.62
C HIS A 131 6.04 -16.01 6.68
N ASN A 132 4.89 -15.39 6.37
CA ASN A 132 3.75 -15.27 7.28
C ASN A 132 3.17 -16.64 7.68
N ALA A 133 3.09 -17.58 6.72
CA ALA A 133 2.66 -18.94 6.99
C ALA A 133 3.56 -19.67 7.98
N SER A 134 4.88 -19.39 7.94
CA SER A 134 5.87 -19.94 8.87
C SER A 134 5.94 -19.15 10.19
N ASN A 135 5.43 -17.93 10.23
CA ASN A 135 5.49 -17.02 11.39
C ASN A 135 4.11 -16.42 11.73
N PRO A 136 3.09 -17.25 12.03
CA PRO A 136 1.71 -16.79 12.19
C PRO A 136 1.47 -15.92 13.43
N SER A 137 2.39 -15.91 14.37
CA SER A 137 2.33 -15.09 15.59
C SER A 137 2.83 -13.66 15.40
N SER A 138 3.52 -13.38 14.28
CA SER A 138 4.08 -12.06 13.96
C SER A 138 4.12 -11.85 12.44
N PRO A 139 2.97 -11.88 11.75
CA PRO A 139 2.93 -11.70 10.30
C PRO A 139 3.23 -10.26 9.91
N LEU A 140 3.70 -10.08 8.69
CA LEU A 140 3.72 -8.78 8.04
C LEU A 140 2.40 -8.55 7.31
N THR A 141 1.75 -7.42 7.51
CA THR A 141 0.59 -7.03 6.69
C THR A 141 1.03 -6.71 5.27
N LEU A 142 0.11 -6.88 4.31
CA LEU A 142 0.36 -6.76 2.88
C LEU A 142 -0.61 -5.75 2.25
N ALA A 143 -0.13 -4.95 1.32
CA ALA A 143 -0.95 -4.05 0.51
C ALA A 143 -0.55 -4.15 -0.98
N PRO A 144 -0.94 -5.22 -1.70
CA PRO A 144 -0.60 -5.41 -3.10
C PRO A 144 -1.19 -4.35 -4.02
N SER A 145 -0.50 -4.07 -5.14
CA SER A 145 -0.99 -3.19 -6.20
C SER A 145 -1.26 -4.01 -7.47
N PHE A 146 -2.41 -3.80 -8.09
CA PHE A 146 -2.83 -4.50 -9.30
C PHE A 146 -2.37 -3.83 -10.59
N ALA A 147 -2.22 -2.51 -10.59
CA ALA A 147 -1.88 -1.71 -11.76
C ALA A 147 -2.85 -1.95 -12.95
N PHE A 148 -4.16 -1.93 -12.67
CA PHE A 148 -5.21 -2.26 -13.65
C PHE A 148 -5.10 -1.50 -14.96
N LEU A 149 -4.90 -0.19 -14.91
CA LEU A 149 -4.84 0.64 -16.12
C LEU A 149 -3.73 0.19 -17.07
N SER A 150 -2.51 0.00 -16.54
CA SER A 150 -1.38 -0.41 -17.37
C SER A 150 -1.51 -1.86 -17.86
N GLN A 151 -2.06 -2.75 -17.05
CA GLN A 151 -2.26 -4.15 -17.43
C GLN A 151 -3.37 -4.30 -18.46
N PHE A 152 -4.47 -3.57 -18.33
CA PHE A 152 -5.54 -3.55 -19.32
C PHE A 152 -5.04 -3.00 -20.67
N LYS A 153 -4.32 -1.88 -20.64
CA LYS A 153 -3.68 -1.32 -21.84
C LYS A 153 -2.81 -2.36 -22.56
N SER A 154 -1.97 -3.05 -21.81
CA SER A 154 -1.09 -4.08 -22.37
C SER A 154 -1.86 -5.27 -22.94
N ALA A 155 -2.88 -5.75 -22.24
CA ALA A 155 -3.67 -6.93 -22.61
C ALA A 155 -4.55 -6.68 -23.85
N LYS A 156 -5.03 -5.46 -24.03
CA LYS A 156 -5.96 -5.11 -25.12
C LYS A 156 -5.29 -4.38 -26.28
N SER A 157 -3.98 -4.10 -26.18
CA SER A 157 -3.22 -3.39 -27.24
C SER A 157 -3.89 -2.08 -27.69
N TYR A 158 -4.55 -1.38 -26.78
CA TYR A 158 -5.21 -0.13 -27.11
C TYR A 158 -4.19 0.95 -27.45
N ASN A 159 -4.27 1.48 -28.66
CA ASN A 159 -3.65 2.73 -29.02
C ASN A 159 -4.58 3.87 -28.57
N TYR A 160 -4.09 4.69 -27.68
CA TYR A 160 -4.83 5.88 -27.27
C TYR A 160 -4.91 6.91 -28.37
N PRO A 161 -6.10 7.40 -28.72
CA PRO A 161 -6.21 8.66 -29.43
C PRO A 161 -5.60 9.76 -28.56
N GLY A 162 -4.52 10.35 -29.01
CA GLY A 162 -3.77 11.32 -28.21
C GLY A 162 -2.44 10.82 -27.65
N GLY A 163 -2.14 9.53 -27.77
CA GLY A 163 -0.76 8.97 -27.75
C GLY A 163 0.01 9.01 -26.45
N SER A 164 -0.55 9.46 -25.34
CA SER A 164 0.18 9.56 -24.08
C SER A 164 -0.42 8.71 -22.97
N ASP A 165 0.45 8.22 -22.07
CA ASP A 165 0.03 7.57 -20.82
C ASP A 165 -0.78 8.51 -19.93
N ASP A 166 -0.76 9.81 -20.20
CA ASP A 166 -1.51 10.85 -19.50
C ASP A 166 -3.03 10.63 -19.57
N ASN A 167 -3.54 9.95 -20.60
CA ASN A 167 -4.96 9.65 -20.76
C ASN A 167 -5.35 8.26 -20.20
N ALA A 168 -4.45 7.54 -19.54
CA ALA A 168 -4.70 6.17 -19.07
C ALA A 168 -5.94 6.04 -18.20
N ALA A 169 -6.28 7.05 -17.41
CA ALA A 169 -7.51 7.06 -16.61
C ALA A 169 -8.80 6.91 -17.46
N GLY A 170 -8.77 7.27 -18.74
CA GLY A 170 -9.90 7.11 -19.66
C GLY A 170 -10.21 5.66 -20.01
N LEU A 171 -9.30 4.70 -19.75
CA LEU A 171 -9.53 3.28 -20.04
C LEU A 171 -10.73 2.70 -19.29
N VAL A 172 -11.09 3.27 -18.15
CA VAL A 172 -12.26 2.83 -17.38
C VAL A 172 -13.57 2.95 -18.15
N PHE A 173 -13.62 3.78 -19.19
CA PHE A 173 -14.80 3.97 -20.06
C PHE A 173 -14.82 3.01 -21.26
N TYR A 174 -13.76 2.23 -21.49
CA TYR A 174 -13.69 1.33 -22.63
C TYR A 174 -14.50 0.05 -22.39
N ASN A 175 -15.13 -0.45 -23.44
CA ASN A 175 -15.89 -1.69 -23.39
C ASN A 175 -15.01 -2.86 -22.93
N GLY A 176 -15.57 -3.67 -22.03
CA GLY A 176 -14.88 -4.82 -21.47
C GLY A 176 -13.88 -4.49 -20.34
N TRP A 177 -13.86 -3.24 -19.85
CA TRP A 177 -13.01 -2.87 -18.70
C TRP A 177 -13.38 -3.65 -17.43
N ALA A 178 -14.66 -3.64 -17.05
CA ALA A 178 -15.13 -4.31 -15.83
C ALA A 178 -14.91 -5.82 -15.91
N GLU A 179 -15.33 -6.45 -16.99
CA GLU A 179 -15.17 -7.89 -17.21
C GLU A 179 -13.69 -8.31 -17.26
N TRP A 180 -12.85 -7.45 -17.81
CA TRP A 180 -11.42 -7.70 -17.80
C TRP A 180 -10.84 -7.60 -16.38
N CYS A 181 -11.24 -6.60 -15.59
CA CYS A 181 -10.81 -6.48 -14.19
C CYS A 181 -11.22 -7.71 -13.39
N ASP A 182 -12.45 -8.18 -13.54
CA ASP A 182 -12.93 -9.39 -12.87
C ASP A 182 -12.12 -10.63 -13.28
N SER A 183 -11.85 -10.78 -14.57
CA SER A 183 -11.04 -11.90 -15.09
C SER A 183 -9.59 -11.81 -14.61
N TYR A 184 -9.03 -10.62 -14.54
CA TYR A 184 -7.67 -10.39 -14.07
C TYR A 184 -7.53 -10.73 -12.57
N LEU A 185 -8.52 -10.34 -11.75
CA LEU A 185 -8.57 -10.67 -10.32
C LEU A 185 -8.81 -12.17 -10.07
N ALA A 186 -9.57 -12.83 -10.93
CA ALA A 186 -9.79 -14.28 -10.85
C ALA A 186 -8.53 -15.10 -11.20
N GLY A 187 -7.50 -14.46 -11.77
CA GLY A 187 -6.21 -15.11 -12.05
C GLY A 187 -5.54 -15.64 -10.78
N SER A 188 -4.86 -16.79 -10.88
CA SER A 188 -4.31 -17.54 -9.74
C SER A 188 -3.40 -16.72 -8.82
N ALA A 189 -2.63 -15.77 -9.36
CA ALA A 189 -1.71 -14.94 -8.59
C ALA A 189 -2.42 -14.01 -7.60
N PHE A 190 -3.64 -13.56 -7.90
CA PHE A 190 -4.41 -12.65 -7.06
C PHE A 190 -5.41 -13.36 -6.16
N ALA A 191 -5.89 -14.54 -6.56
CA ALA A 191 -6.81 -15.33 -5.76
C ALA A 191 -6.25 -15.67 -4.37
N ASP A 192 -4.94 -15.91 -4.29
CA ASP A 192 -4.26 -16.18 -3.02
C ASP A 192 -4.20 -14.94 -2.13
N TYR A 193 -3.92 -13.76 -2.71
CA TYR A 193 -3.95 -12.49 -1.95
C TYR A 193 -5.36 -12.16 -1.44
N LEU A 194 -6.39 -12.43 -2.24
CA LEU A 194 -7.78 -12.20 -1.85
C LEU A 194 -8.21 -13.08 -0.67
N ARG A 195 -7.55 -14.21 -0.43
CA ARG A 195 -7.83 -15.13 0.67
C ARG A 195 -6.93 -14.93 1.88
N ASP A 196 -5.82 -14.22 1.76
CA ASP A 196 -4.85 -14.03 2.82
C ASP A 196 -5.38 -13.06 3.89
N PRO A 197 -5.54 -13.50 5.16
CA PRO A 197 -6.00 -12.62 6.24
C PRO A 197 -5.02 -11.51 6.58
N ASN A 198 -3.75 -11.60 6.14
CA ASN A 198 -2.74 -10.58 6.37
C ASN A 198 -2.80 -9.45 5.33
N VAL A 199 -3.63 -9.58 4.29
CA VAL A 199 -3.81 -8.52 3.31
C VAL A 199 -4.72 -7.44 3.88
N LEU A 200 -4.15 -6.25 4.06
CA LEU A 200 -4.82 -5.05 4.55
C LEU A 200 -5.85 -4.50 3.55
N GLY A 201 -5.49 -4.54 2.28
CA GLY A 201 -6.24 -4.01 1.17
C GLY A 201 -5.40 -3.98 -0.09
N PHE A 202 -5.93 -3.39 -1.14
CA PHE A 202 -5.30 -3.36 -2.46
C PHE A 202 -5.25 -1.95 -3.01
N PHE A 203 -4.18 -1.66 -3.76
CA PHE A 203 -4.12 -0.51 -4.63
C PHE A 203 -4.52 -0.94 -6.04
N SER A 204 -5.51 -0.27 -6.64
CA SER A 204 -5.88 -0.52 -8.03
C SER A 204 -4.76 -0.12 -8.98
N ASP A 205 -4.21 1.06 -8.72
CA ASP A 205 -3.20 1.71 -9.55
C ASP A 205 -2.32 2.62 -8.70
N ASN A 206 -1.32 3.24 -9.33
CA ASN A 206 -0.44 4.22 -8.70
C ASN A 206 -0.35 5.48 -9.56
N GLU A 207 -0.36 6.64 -8.91
CA GLU A 207 -0.12 7.96 -9.53
C GLU A 207 -0.96 8.17 -10.80
N ILE A 208 -2.27 7.88 -10.72
CA ILE A 208 -3.19 8.16 -11.81
C ILE A 208 -3.13 9.65 -12.15
N ASN A 209 -2.76 9.96 -13.39
CA ASN A 209 -2.57 11.32 -13.81
C ASN A 209 -3.89 12.04 -14.07
N PHE A 210 -4.40 12.76 -13.07
CA PHE A 210 -5.59 13.61 -13.19
C PHE A 210 -5.27 15.01 -13.69
N SER A 211 -4.00 15.44 -13.65
CA SER A 211 -3.55 16.72 -14.18
C SER A 211 -2.11 16.63 -14.64
N SER A 212 -1.78 17.16 -15.83
CA SER A 212 -0.42 17.28 -16.33
C SER A 212 -0.14 18.70 -16.78
N ASN A 213 1.00 19.25 -16.37
CA ASN A 213 1.53 20.57 -16.73
C ASN A 213 0.52 21.73 -16.66
N SER A 214 -0.45 21.81 -17.56
CA SER A 214 -1.49 22.85 -17.63
C SER A 214 -2.87 22.32 -17.99
N SER A 215 -3.02 21.00 -18.16
CA SER A 215 -4.28 20.38 -18.60
C SER A 215 -4.87 19.51 -17.51
N ARG A 216 -6.14 19.67 -17.21
CA ARG A 216 -6.91 18.78 -16.36
C ARG A 216 -7.40 17.58 -17.17
N ILE A 217 -7.76 16.50 -16.48
CA ILE A 217 -8.20 15.25 -17.14
C ILE A 217 -9.39 15.48 -18.07
N LEU A 218 -10.35 16.31 -17.69
CA LEU A 218 -11.51 16.63 -18.50
C LEU A 218 -11.11 17.33 -19.81
N ASP A 219 -10.22 18.33 -19.72
CA ASP A 219 -9.72 19.06 -20.90
C ASP A 219 -9.02 18.12 -21.88
N ARG A 220 -8.23 17.19 -21.35
CA ARG A 220 -7.51 16.18 -22.16
C ARG A 220 -8.47 15.22 -22.86
N PHE A 221 -9.50 14.76 -22.15
CA PHE A 221 -10.50 13.87 -22.77
C PHE A 221 -11.31 14.59 -23.84
N LEU A 222 -11.68 15.85 -23.62
CA LEU A 222 -12.38 16.66 -24.63
C LEU A 222 -11.47 17.03 -25.82
N ALA A 223 -10.14 17.01 -25.64
CA ALA A 223 -9.18 17.24 -26.72
C ALA A 223 -8.84 15.97 -27.55
N ILE A 224 -9.39 14.80 -27.19
CA ILE A 224 -9.21 13.57 -27.96
C ILE A 224 -9.82 13.77 -29.36
N ASN A 225 -9.00 13.63 -30.39
CA ASN A 225 -9.40 13.81 -31.79
C ASN A 225 -10.16 12.57 -32.32
N SER A 226 -11.19 12.15 -31.61
CA SER A 226 -12.09 11.07 -32.00
C SER A 226 -13.40 11.19 -31.23
N SER A 227 -14.47 11.57 -31.92
CA SER A 227 -15.80 11.72 -31.33
C SER A 227 -16.42 10.41 -30.82
N ASN A 228 -15.87 9.27 -31.25
CA ASN A 228 -16.31 7.94 -30.84
C ASN A 228 -15.44 7.35 -29.71
N ASP A 229 -14.41 8.04 -29.27
CA ASP A 229 -13.56 7.57 -28.17
C ASP A 229 -14.37 7.54 -26.88
N PRO A 230 -14.40 6.44 -26.13
CA PRO A 230 -15.21 6.31 -24.91
C PRO A 230 -14.90 7.36 -23.83
N ALA A 231 -13.63 7.78 -23.69
CA ALA A 231 -13.26 8.82 -22.73
C ALA A 231 -13.76 10.21 -23.19
N TYR A 232 -13.67 10.51 -24.50
CA TYR A 232 -14.28 11.73 -25.07
C TYR A 232 -15.80 11.74 -24.87
N VAL A 233 -16.47 10.65 -25.20
CA VAL A 233 -17.94 10.53 -25.05
C VAL A 233 -18.35 10.74 -23.57
N ALA A 234 -17.65 10.13 -22.65
CA ALA A 234 -17.92 10.29 -21.22
C ALA A 234 -17.69 11.74 -20.75
N ALA A 235 -16.61 12.37 -21.18
CA ALA A 235 -16.31 13.77 -20.86
C ALA A 235 -17.38 14.72 -21.44
N LYS A 236 -17.78 14.51 -22.69
CA LYS A 236 -18.83 15.29 -23.35
C LYS A 236 -20.16 15.14 -22.63
N ALA A 237 -20.57 13.92 -22.31
CA ALA A 237 -21.81 13.66 -21.57
C ALA A 237 -21.78 14.32 -20.17
N PHE A 238 -20.64 14.31 -19.50
CA PHE A 238 -20.50 15.02 -18.23
C PHE A 238 -20.70 16.53 -18.38
N MET A 239 -20.06 17.15 -19.38
CA MET A 239 -20.23 18.58 -19.65
C MET A 239 -21.68 18.94 -19.99
N ASP A 240 -22.34 18.16 -20.85
CA ASP A 240 -23.74 18.39 -21.23
C ASP A 240 -24.67 18.28 -20.01
N SER A 241 -24.37 17.38 -19.06
CA SER A 241 -25.12 17.23 -17.80
C SER A 241 -25.01 18.42 -16.85
N LYS A 242 -23.96 19.22 -16.97
CA LYS A 242 -23.72 20.40 -16.12
C LYS A 242 -24.34 21.70 -16.70
N GLY A 243 -24.77 21.64 -17.94
CA GLY A 243 -25.22 22.83 -18.67
C GLY A 243 -24.07 23.73 -19.08
N THR A 244 -24.25 24.51 -20.12
CA THR A 244 -23.36 25.62 -20.44
C THR A 244 -23.55 26.71 -19.41
N GLN A 245 -22.54 26.93 -18.55
CA GLN A 245 -22.44 28.19 -17.80
C GLN A 245 -21.90 29.28 -18.70
#